data_5e369c7a095383275251f3f4d2362521
#
_entry.id   5e369c7a095383275251f3f4d2362521
#
_cell.length_a   1.000
_cell.length_b   1.000
_cell.length_c   1.000
_cell.angle_alpha   90.00
_cell.angle_beta   90.00
_cell.angle_gamma   90.00
#
_symmetry.space_group_name_H-M   'P 1'
#
loop_
_entity.id
_entity.type
_entity.pdbx_description
1 polymer ?
#
loop_
_entity_poly.entity_id
_entity_poly.type
_entity_poly.pdbx_seq_one_letter_code
_entity_poly.pdbx_strand_id
1 'polypeptide(L)'
;QVCSDILIRQKIENSVKDLFAISEKLDMQFAEYEKDSLTIILNQEYQDMLLAEEDQDETAGIMRSIKFAMTLSEFYSSYTTIKKIRFYDTINWRVYDSYPERTEQSETPSWETITAFTDTKSSSEWTGFSISAKEASSISLLRRVNNYNGKFVGVMELVIDEAQINRMYRNFESEDMEFFLVDAGGRIVSSSDKARLGENLGDKNYYEFITTHTNEGQIFKIGEMPYLVISKEYEKMGCRLVGM
;
A
#
# COMPACT_ATOMS: atom_id res chain seq x y z
N GLN A 1 20.63 29.42 -26.62
CA GLN A 1 20.92 27.98 -26.39
C GLN A 1 21.46 27.75 -24.97
N VAL A 2 22.57 28.39 -24.55
CA VAL A 2 23.18 28.17 -23.23
C VAL A 2 22.21 28.46 -22.03
N CYS A 3 21.42 29.55 -22.11
CA CYS A 3 20.43 29.88 -21.06
C CYS A 3 19.30 28.84 -20.98
N SER A 4 18.86 28.30 -22.12
CA SER A 4 17.83 27.26 -22.17
C SER A 4 18.31 25.95 -21.52
N ASP A 5 19.54 25.54 -21.80
CA ASP A 5 20.15 24.32 -21.25
C ASP A 5 20.35 24.42 -19.71
N ILE A 6 20.70 25.62 -19.21
CA ILE A 6 20.83 25.86 -17.77
C ILE A 6 19.47 25.76 -17.07
N LEU A 7 18.42 26.36 -17.63
CA LEU A 7 17.06 26.31 -17.06
C LEU A 7 16.50 24.88 -17.05
N ILE A 8 16.71 24.12 -18.11
CA ILE A 8 16.30 22.70 -18.17
C ILE A 8 17.02 21.90 -17.09
N ARG A 9 18.33 22.07 -16.96
CA ARG A 9 19.12 21.36 -15.94
C ARG A 9 18.66 21.71 -14.52
N GLN A 10 18.39 22.98 -14.24
CA GLN A 10 17.83 23.40 -12.94
C GLN A 10 16.45 22.80 -12.68
N LYS A 11 15.58 22.73 -13.70
CA LYS A 11 14.26 22.11 -13.57
C LYS A 11 14.40 20.62 -13.22
N ILE A 12 15.27 19.89 -13.92
CA ILE A 12 15.58 18.49 -13.62
C ILE A 12 16.06 18.32 -12.17
N GLU A 13 17.05 19.09 -11.74
CA GLU A 13 17.61 19.01 -10.39
C GLU A 13 16.55 19.27 -9.31
N ASN A 14 15.69 20.28 -9.50
CA ASN A 14 14.61 20.58 -8.55
C ASN A 14 13.57 19.47 -8.51
N SER A 15 13.14 18.97 -9.66
CA SER A 15 12.14 17.90 -9.74
C SER A 15 12.68 16.58 -9.16
N VAL A 16 13.97 16.28 -9.32
CA VAL A 16 14.61 15.14 -8.64
C VAL A 16 14.63 15.32 -7.12
N LYS A 17 14.86 16.55 -6.61
CA LYS A 17 14.73 16.83 -5.16
C LYS A 17 13.31 16.58 -4.66
N ASP A 18 12.29 16.95 -5.43
CA ASP A 18 10.89 16.66 -5.09
C ASP A 18 10.64 15.15 -5.00
N LEU A 19 11.19 14.35 -5.93
CA LEU A 19 11.11 12.87 -5.83
C LEU A 19 11.72 12.36 -4.52
N PHE A 20 12.85 12.89 -4.09
CA PHE A 20 13.46 12.50 -2.81
C PHE A 20 12.57 12.86 -1.63
N ALA A 21 12.06 14.11 -1.59
CA ALA A 21 11.18 14.57 -0.51
C ALA A 21 9.88 13.76 -0.43
N ILE A 22 9.28 13.42 -1.58
CA ILE A 22 8.11 12.53 -1.66
C ILE A 22 8.46 11.14 -1.12
N SER A 23 9.59 10.58 -1.55
CA SER A 23 10.06 9.26 -1.13
C SER A 23 10.26 9.19 0.37
N GLU A 24 10.93 10.17 0.98
CA GLU A 24 11.10 10.26 2.44
C GLU A 24 9.76 10.34 3.18
N LYS A 25 8.82 11.12 2.66
CA LYS A 25 7.49 11.25 3.25
C LYS A 25 6.71 9.93 3.19
N LEU A 26 6.80 9.21 2.07
CA LEU A 26 6.23 7.87 1.93
C LEU A 26 6.88 6.91 2.93
N ASP A 27 8.21 6.88 3.05
CA ASP A 27 8.94 6.01 3.97
C ASP A 27 8.53 6.24 5.43
N MET A 28 8.40 7.50 5.84
CA MET A 28 7.94 7.85 7.19
C MET A 28 6.53 7.32 7.46
N GLN A 29 5.61 7.48 6.51
CA GLN A 29 4.23 7.04 6.67
C GLN A 29 4.11 5.50 6.68
N PHE A 30 4.87 4.82 5.83
CA PHE A 30 4.87 3.35 5.82
C PHE A 30 5.48 2.78 7.11
N ALA A 31 6.52 3.43 7.66
CA ALA A 31 7.05 3.07 8.97
C ALA A 31 6.03 3.26 10.10
N GLU A 32 5.18 4.30 10.01
CA GLU A 32 4.08 4.51 10.96
C GLU A 32 3.05 3.39 10.87
N TYR A 33 2.59 3.00 9.68
CA TYR A 33 1.69 1.85 9.53
C TYR A 33 2.28 0.54 10.05
N GLU A 34 3.58 0.31 9.83
CA GLU A 34 4.28 -0.85 10.39
C GLU A 34 4.28 -0.82 11.92
N LYS A 35 4.51 0.33 12.53
CA LYS A 35 4.44 0.54 13.99
C LYS A 35 3.02 0.35 14.51
N ASP A 36 2.02 0.91 13.84
CA ASP A 36 0.62 0.76 14.22
C ASP A 36 0.20 -0.71 14.20
N SER A 37 0.62 -1.45 13.18
CA SER A 37 0.37 -2.89 13.09
C SER A 37 0.97 -3.66 14.27
N LEU A 38 2.16 -3.28 14.75
CA LEU A 38 2.77 -3.87 15.95
C LEU A 38 1.96 -3.51 17.21
N THR A 39 1.52 -2.25 17.33
CA THR A 39 0.72 -1.80 18.46
C THR A 39 -0.57 -2.59 18.58
N ILE A 40 -1.23 -2.88 17.45
CA ILE A 40 -2.46 -3.67 17.42
C ILE A 40 -2.19 -5.11 17.87
N ILE A 41 -1.21 -5.81 17.28
CA ILE A 41 -0.96 -7.22 17.60
C ILE A 41 -0.40 -7.43 19.02
N LEU A 42 0.21 -6.42 19.63
CA LEU A 42 0.73 -6.48 21.00
C LEU A 42 -0.29 -5.99 22.04
N ASN A 43 -1.46 -5.52 21.61
CA ASN A 43 -2.53 -5.13 22.53
C ASN A 43 -3.00 -6.34 23.34
N GLN A 44 -3.16 -6.14 24.67
CA GLN A 44 -3.50 -7.23 25.58
C GLN A 44 -4.84 -7.88 25.23
N GLU A 45 -5.87 -7.10 24.96
CA GLU A 45 -7.20 -7.63 24.63
C GLU A 45 -7.19 -8.45 23.35
N TYR A 46 -6.44 -7.98 22.33
CA TYR A 46 -6.20 -8.73 21.08
C TYR A 46 -5.51 -10.07 21.37
N GLN A 47 -4.46 -10.06 22.19
CA GLN A 47 -3.74 -11.26 22.56
C GLN A 47 -4.54 -12.24 23.41
N ASP A 48 -5.36 -11.74 24.33
CA ASP A 48 -6.24 -12.58 25.15
C ASP A 48 -7.25 -13.36 24.28
N MET A 49 -7.72 -12.75 23.19
CA MET A 49 -8.59 -13.44 22.23
C MET A 49 -7.84 -14.52 21.41
N LEU A 50 -6.55 -14.31 21.12
CA LEU A 50 -5.72 -15.30 20.41
C LEU A 50 -5.33 -16.50 21.29
N LEU A 51 -5.39 -16.35 22.62
CA LEU A 51 -5.08 -17.42 23.59
C LEU A 51 -6.31 -18.25 23.97
N ALA A 52 -7.51 -17.78 23.67
CA ALA A 52 -8.73 -18.49 24.01
C ALA A 52 -8.73 -19.87 23.33
N GLU A 53 -8.93 -20.92 24.13
CA GLU A 53 -9.04 -22.29 23.64
C GLU A 53 -10.22 -22.45 22.68
N GLU A 54 -10.16 -23.47 21.81
CA GLU A 54 -11.29 -23.81 20.93
C GLU A 54 -12.56 -24.01 21.76
N ASP A 55 -13.60 -23.25 21.40
CA ASP A 55 -14.88 -23.39 22.04
C ASP A 55 -15.52 -24.73 21.65
N GLN A 56 -15.85 -25.53 22.64
CA GLN A 56 -16.58 -26.78 22.46
C GLN A 56 -18.07 -26.55 22.11
N ASP A 57 -18.54 -25.30 22.23
CA ASP A 57 -19.91 -24.87 21.96
C ASP A 57 -19.94 -23.87 20.80
N GLU A 58 -20.79 -24.14 19.80
CA GLU A 58 -21.00 -23.29 18.63
C GLU A 58 -21.37 -21.84 19.01
N THR A 59 -22.19 -21.67 20.05
CA THR A 59 -22.61 -20.36 20.57
C THR A 59 -21.44 -19.57 21.10
N ALA A 60 -20.55 -20.19 21.85
CA ALA A 60 -19.34 -19.56 22.37
C ALA A 60 -18.40 -19.14 21.23
N GLY A 61 -18.27 -19.96 20.18
CA GLY A 61 -17.50 -19.64 18.97
C GLY A 61 -18.05 -18.41 18.23
N ILE A 62 -19.36 -18.30 18.10
CA ILE A 62 -20.02 -17.13 17.49
C ILE A 62 -19.76 -15.87 18.33
N MET A 63 -19.95 -15.94 19.66
CA MET A 63 -19.72 -14.82 20.56
C MET A 63 -18.28 -14.32 20.54
N ARG A 64 -17.30 -15.24 20.46
CA ARG A 64 -15.88 -14.91 20.30
C ARG A 64 -15.63 -14.18 18.97
N SER A 65 -16.19 -14.67 17.88
CA SER A 65 -16.07 -14.04 16.55
C SER A 65 -16.61 -12.61 16.54
N ILE A 66 -17.75 -12.38 17.20
CA ILE A 66 -18.34 -11.06 17.35
C ILE A 66 -17.41 -10.16 18.16
N LYS A 67 -16.93 -10.64 19.32
CA LYS A 67 -16.01 -9.87 20.16
C LYS A 67 -14.72 -9.51 19.43
N PHE A 68 -14.16 -10.44 18.67
CA PHE A 68 -12.96 -10.20 17.87
C PHE A 68 -13.19 -9.11 16.81
N ALA A 69 -14.28 -9.17 16.07
CA ALA A 69 -14.66 -8.15 15.08
C ALA A 69 -14.88 -6.78 15.74
N MET A 70 -15.49 -6.73 16.93
CA MET A 70 -15.67 -5.49 17.69
C MET A 70 -14.33 -4.88 18.10
N THR A 71 -13.40 -5.66 18.61
CA THR A 71 -12.05 -5.17 18.98
C THR A 71 -11.28 -4.66 17.73
N LEU A 72 -11.36 -5.34 16.60
CA LEU A 72 -10.79 -4.82 15.34
C LEU A 72 -11.45 -3.50 14.91
N SER A 73 -12.77 -3.36 15.10
CA SER A 73 -13.52 -2.12 14.84
C SER A 73 -13.10 -0.95 15.73
N GLU A 74 -12.77 -1.20 16.99
CA GLU A 74 -12.25 -0.19 17.91
C GLU A 74 -10.89 0.33 17.46
N PHE A 75 -9.98 -0.57 17.05
CA PHE A 75 -8.72 -0.17 16.43
C PHE A 75 -8.95 0.62 15.16
N TYR A 76 -9.78 0.10 14.25
CA TYR A 76 -10.12 0.81 13.01
C TYR A 76 -10.60 2.25 13.28
N SER A 77 -11.46 2.43 14.28
CA SER A 77 -11.98 3.75 14.67
C SER A 77 -10.90 4.70 15.20
N SER A 78 -9.79 4.16 15.70
CA SER A 78 -8.66 4.91 16.24
C SER A 78 -7.65 5.33 15.15
N TYR A 79 -7.66 4.66 13.99
CA TYR A 79 -6.71 4.88 12.89
C TYR A 79 -7.41 5.40 11.63
N THR A 80 -7.52 6.72 11.50
CA THR A 80 -8.29 7.39 10.41
C THR A 80 -7.72 7.19 9.01
N THR A 81 -6.49 6.70 8.89
CA THR A 81 -5.79 6.48 7.61
C THR A 81 -5.83 5.02 7.15
N ILE A 82 -6.29 4.11 8.01
CA ILE A 82 -6.46 2.69 7.69
C ILE A 82 -7.89 2.49 7.18
N LYS A 83 -8.04 1.87 6.01
CA LYS A 83 -9.34 1.56 5.41
C LYS A 83 -10.01 0.36 6.07
N LYS A 84 -9.22 -0.65 6.43
CA LYS A 84 -9.72 -1.91 6.97
C LYS A 84 -8.62 -2.64 7.74
N ILE A 85 -9.01 -3.36 8.79
CA ILE A 85 -8.15 -4.27 9.55
C ILE A 85 -8.77 -5.65 9.47
N ARG A 86 -8.01 -6.66 9.05
CA ARG A 86 -8.43 -8.06 9.01
C ARG A 86 -7.46 -8.93 9.78
N PHE A 87 -7.98 -10.01 10.34
CA PHE A 87 -7.17 -11.09 10.89
C PHE A 87 -7.56 -12.42 10.23
N TYR A 88 -6.57 -13.06 9.65
CA TYR A 88 -6.67 -14.40 9.06
C TYR A 88 -6.18 -15.42 10.07
N ASP A 89 -7.10 -16.11 10.71
CA ASP A 89 -6.82 -17.23 11.60
C ASP A 89 -6.44 -18.44 10.75
N THR A 90 -5.15 -18.75 10.71
CA THR A 90 -4.60 -19.85 9.91
C THR A 90 -4.77 -21.21 10.59
N ILE A 91 -5.20 -21.24 11.84
CA ILE A 91 -5.51 -22.48 12.58
C ILE A 91 -6.91 -22.96 12.25
N ASN A 92 -7.88 -22.03 12.33
CA ASN A 92 -9.31 -22.34 12.15
C ASN A 92 -9.84 -21.95 10.76
N TRP A 93 -8.99 -21.43 9.88
CA TRP A 93 -9.34 -20.98 8.53
C TRP A 93 -10.50 -19.98 8.52
N ARG A 94 -10.44 -18.99 9.43
CA ARG A 94 -11.45 -17.95 9.57
C ARG A 94 -10.86 -16.58 9.29
N VAL A 95 -11.70 -15.66 8.80
CA VAL A 95 -11.34 -14.25 8.62
C VAL A 95 -12.21 -13.40 9.52
N TYR A 96 -11.58 -12.54 10.29
CA TYR A 96 -12.25 -11.53 11.12
C TYR A 96 -11.95 -10.16 10.50
N ASP A 97 -12.97 -9.35 10.32
CA ASP A 97 -12.89 -8.04 9.65
C ASP A 97 -13.40 -6.94 10.58
N SER A 98 -12.70 -5.81 10.62
CA SER A 98 -13.09 -4.63 11.40
C SER A 98 -14.38 -3.98 10.91
N TYR A 99 -14.72 -4.21 9.64
CA TYR A 99 -15.95 -3.69 9.02
C TYR A 99 -16.56 -4.77 8.16
N PRO A 100 -17.49 -5.58 8.70
CA PRO A 100 -18.14 -6.62 7.95
C PRO A 100 -19.14 -5.98 6.96
N GLU A 101 -18.66 -5.56 5.80
CA GLU A 101 -19.57 -5.21 4.70
C GLU A 101 -20.32 -6.46 4.25
N ARG A 102 -21.65 -6.37 4.24
CA ARG A 102 -22.54 -7.41 3.70
C ARG A 102 -22.47 -7.54 2.18
N THR A 103 -21.54 -6.89 1.52
CA THR A 103 -21.37 -6.94 0.08
C THR A 103 -20.45 -8.08 -0.32
N GLU A 104 -21.04 -9.02 -1.00
CA GLU A 104 -20.39 -10.11 -1.71
C GLU A 104 -19.18 -9.60 -2.50
N GLN A 105 -18.02 -10.26 -2.34
CA GLN A 105 -16.79 -10.03 -3.09
C GLN A 105 -16.00 -8.75 -2.74
N SER A 106 -15.79 -8.47 -1.45
CA SER A 106 -14.65 -7.61 -1.10
C SER A 106 -13.35 -8.31 -1.51
N GLU A 107 -12.44 -7.55 -2.13
CA GLU A 107 -11.08 -8.01 -2.48
C GLU A 107 -10.30 -8.36 -1.20
N THR A 108 -10.60 -9.52 -0.64
CA THR A 108 -9.76 -10.15 0.36
C THR A 108 -8.55 -10.71 -0.37
N PRO A 109 -7.32 -10.54 0.14
CA PRO A 109 -6.22 -11.38 -0.32
C PRO A 109 -6.72 -12.82 -0.30
N SER A 110 -6.49 -13.51 -1.39
CA SER A 110 -6.86 -14.92 -1.43
C SER A 110 -6.09 -15.64 -0.32
N TRP A 111 -6.63 -16.73 0.21
CA TRP A 111 -5.90 -17.62 1.13
C TRP A 111 -4.55 -18.05 0.54
N GLU A 112 -4.44 -18.09 -0.79
CA GLU A 112 -3.20 -18.34 -1.52
C GLU A 112 -2.14 -17.28 -1.21
N THR A 113 -2.49 -15.98 -1.24
CA THR A 113 -1.59 -14.88 -0.87
C THR A 113 -1.16 -14.98 0.60
N ILE A 114 -2.10 -15.28 1.50
CA ILE A 114 -1.80 -15.45 2.93
C ILE A 114 -0.85 -16.64 3.15
N THR A 115 -1.09 -17.76 2.48
CA THR A 115 -0.23 -18.94 2.57
C THR A 115 1.17 -18.64 2.02
N ALA A 116 1.26 -18.00 0.85
CA ALA A 116 2.53 -17.59 0.27
C ALA A 116 3.32 -16.69 1.22
N PHE A 117 2.68 -15.70 1.85
CA PHE A 117 3.31 -14.84 2.86
C PHE A 117 3.80 -15.66 4.08
N THR A 118 3.01 -16.62 4.57
CA THR A 118 3.43 -17.44 5.72
C THR A 118 4.65 -18.28 5.43
N ASP A 119 4.83 -18.71 4.18
CA ASP A 119 5.98 -19.51 3.73
C ASP A 119 7.29 -18.69 3.68
N THR A 120 7.20 -17.37 3.47
CA THR A 120 8.39 -16.48 3.47
C THR A 120 9.06 -16.39 4.83
N LYS A 121 8.37 -16.70 5.93
CA LYS A 121 8.79 -16.48 7.32
C LYS A 121 9.09 -15.01 7.65
N SER A 122 8.74 -14.09 6.79
CA SER A 122 8.85 -12.66 7.05
C SER A 122 7.96 -12.25 8.23
N SER A 123 8.38 -11.25 8.99
CA SER A 123 7.55 -10.67 10.07
C SER A 123 6.44 -9.80 9.53
N SER A 124 6.69 -9.11 8.42
CA SER A 124 5.72 -8.30 7.68
C SER A 124 6.14 -8.10 6.24
N GLU A 125 5.16 -7.83 5.38
CA GLU A 125 5.37 -7.60 3.95
C GLU A 125 4.28 -6.68 3.41
N TRP A 126 4.66 -5.75 2.53
CA TRP A 126 3.72 -4.94 1.78
C TRP A 126 3.32 -5.69 0.50
N THR A 127 2.02 -5.80 0.26
CA THR A 127 1.52 -6.35 -1.01
C THR A 127 1.67 -5.31 -2.12
N GLY A 128 1.60 -5.75 -3.37
CA GLY A 128 1.40 -4.84 -4.49
C GLY A 128 0.03 -4.13 -4.41
N PHE A 129 -0.13 -3.04 -5.16
CA PHE A 129 -1.43 -2.38 -5.27
C PHE A 129 -2.46 -3.30 -5.91
N SER A 130 -3.64 -3.37 -5.30
CA SER A 130 -4.82 -3.95 -5.89
C SER A 130 -5.61 -2.85 -6.61
N ILE A 131 -5.86 -3.04 -7.91
CA ILE A 131 -6.67 -2.12 -8.72
C ILE A 131 -7.98 -2.83 -9.03
N SER A 132 -9.07 -2.35 -8.43
CA SER A 132 -10.40 -2.85 -8.74
C SER A 132 -11.14 -1.91 -9.69
N ALA A 133 -11.90 -2.49 -10.61
CA ALA A 133 -12.79 -1.72 -11.48
C ALA A 133 -14.00 -1.12 -10.72
N LYS A 134 -14.26 -1.59 -9.50
CA LYS A 134 -15.42 -1.20 -8.68
C LYS A 134 -15.05 -0.44 -7.41
N GLU A 135 -13.84 -0.62 -6.91
CA GLU A 135 -13.36 0.01 -5.68
C GLU A 135 -12.08 0.80 -5.95
N ALA A 136 -11.81 1.80 -5.11
CA ALA A 136 -10.56 2.52 -5.15
C ALA A 136 -9.37 1.57 -4.96
N SER A 137 -8.29 1.81 -5.68
CA SER A 137 -7.03 1.08 -5.52
C SER A 137 -6.58 1.09 -4.06
N SER A 138 -6.02 0.01 -3.58
CA SER A 138 -5.52 -0.13 -2.21
C SER A 138 -4.22 -0.93 -2.17
N ILE A 139 -3.50 -0.79 -1.06
CA ILE A 139 -2.31 -1.58 -0.75
C ILE A 139 -2.48 -2.16 0.66
N SER A 140 -1.94 -3.35 0.91
CA SER A 140 -2.04 -3.98 2.21
C SER A 140 -0.67 -4.24 2.84
N LEU A 141 -0.59 -4.06 4.16
CA LEU A 141 0.49 -4.59 4.99
C LEU A 141 0.04 -5.90 5.60
N LEU A 142 0.71 -6.98 5.26
CA LEU A 142 0.56 -8.29 5.91
C LEU A 142 1.55 -8.38 7.07
N ARG A 143 1.08 -8.84 8.22
CA ARG A 143 1.91 -9.03 9.42
C ARG A 143 1.65 -10.38 10.06
N ARG A 144 2.74 -11.10 10.31
CA ARG A 144 2.70 -12.36 11.07
C ARG A 144 2.27 -12.10 12.51
N VAL A 145 1.32 -12.89 12.98
CA VAL A 145 0.80 -12.79 14.36
C VAL A 145 1.17 -14.05 15.14
N ASN A 146 1.90 -13.84 16.21
CA ASN A 146 2.15 -14.86 17.22
C ASN A 146 1.38 -14.48 18.51
N ASN A 147 0.89 -15.48 19.25
CA ASN A 147 0.37 -15.24 20.57
C ASN A 147 1.49 -15.02 21.59
N TYR A 148 1.16 -14.64 22.82
CA TYR A 148 2.16 -14.40 23.89
C TYR A 148 3.03 -15.63 24.21
N ASN A 149 2.58 -16.84 23.88
CA ASN A 149 3.38 -18.06 24.01
C ASN A 149 4.36 -18.26 22.84
N GLY A 150 4.44 -17.29 21.90
CA GLY A 150 5.29 -17.37 20.73
C GLY A 150 4.76 -18.28 19.61
N LYS A 151 3.57 -18.86 19.77
CA LYS A 151 2.96 -19.71 18.73
C LYS A 151 2.38 -18.85 17.63
N PHE A 152 2.72 -19.16 16.37
CA PHE A 152 2.08 -18.56 15.20
C PHE A 152 0.60 -18.94 15.15
N VAL A 153 -0.26 -17.94 14.99
CA VAL A 153 -1.72 -18.11 14.99
C VAL A 153 -2.40 -17.54 13.75
N GLY A 154 -1.72 -16.68 13.01
CA GLY A 154 -2.31 -16.13 11.81
C GLY A 154 -1.61 -14.90 11.24
N VAL A 155 -2.31 -14.21 10.36
CA VAL A 155 -1.82 -13.01 9.65
C VAL A 155 -2.82 -11.87 9.86
N MET A 156 -2.31 -10.72 10.29
CA MET A 156 -3.07 -9.47 10.27
C MET A 156 -2.82 -8.73 8.97
N GLU A 157 -3.85 -8.17 8.39
CA GLU A 157 -3.82 -7.31 7.22
C GLU A 157 -4.31 -5.91 7.59
N LEU A 158 -3.50 -4.89 7.30
CA LEU A 158 -3.92 -3.49 7.27
C LEU A 158 -4.11 -3.06 5.83
N VAL A 159 -5.31 -2.64 5.46
CA VAL A 159 -5.64 -2.14 4.12
C VAL A 159 -5.59 -0.62 4.12
N ILE A 160 -4.82 -0.04 3.22
CA ILE A 160 -4.64 1.40 3.05
C ILE A 160 -5.17 1.81 1.67
N ASP A 161 -6.06 2.81 1.63
CA ASP A 161 -6.54 3.35 0.37
C ASP A 161 -5.43 4.09 -0.40
N GLU A 162 -5.45 3.95 -1.71
CA GLU A 162 -4.60 4.71 -2.62
C GLU A 162 -4.73 6.22 -2.38
N ALA A 163 -5.91 6.72 -2.05
CA ALA A 163 -6.13 8.13 -1.75
C ALA A 163 -5.27 8.64 -0.57
N GLN A 164 -4.94 7.79 0.40
CA GLN A 164 -4.03 8.14 1.49
C GLN A 164 -2.59 8.26 0.97
N ILE A 165 -2.19 7.36 0.08
CA ILE A 165 -0.86 7.38 -0.56
C ILE A 165 -0.73 8.63 -1.45
N ASN A 166 -1.71 8.88 -2.31
CA ASN A 166 -1.73 10.06 -3.17
C ASN A 166 -1.66 11.37 -2.38
N ARG A 167 -2.35 11.46 -1.23
CA ARG A 167 -2.33 12.66 -0.36
C ARG A 167 -0.93 13.05 0.10
N MET A 168 0.01 12.11 0.12
CA MET A 168 1.39 12.37 0.56
C MET A 168 2.19 13.15 -0.47
N TYR A 169 1.91 12.96 -1.76
CA TYR A 169 2.70 13.57 -2.83
C TYR A 169 1.95 14.58 -3.69
N ARG A 170 0.61 14.59 -3.71
CA ARG A 170 -0.16 15.53 -4.53
C ARG A 170 0.15 17.01 -4.25
N ASN A 171 0.65 17.34 -3.06
CA ASN A 171 1.03 18.73 -2.71
C ASN A 171 2.36 19.16 -3.35
N PHE A 172 3.11 18.26 -3.95
CA PHE A 172 4.29 18.54 -4.77
C PHE A 172 3.94 18.80 -6.23
N GLU A 173 2.70 18.52 -6.62
CA GLU A 173 2.22 18.77 -7.98
C GLU A 173 2.01 20.25 -8.24
N SER A 174 2.20 20.65 -9.48
CA SER A 174 1.98 21.99 -10.00
C SER A 174 1.30 21.92 -11.37
N GLU A 175 1.00 23.07 -11.98
CA GLU A 175 0.46 23.10 -13.35
C GLU A 175 1.40 22.44 -14.39
N ASP A 176 2.71 22.39 -14.09
CA ASP A 176 3.76 21.90 -14.99
C ASP A 176 4.35 20.55 -14.54
N MET A 177 3.89 19.94 -13.46
CA MET A 177 4.46 18.71 -12.92
C MET A 177 3.42 17.91 -12.15
N GLU A 178 3.17 16.71 -12.61
CA GLU A 178 2.37 15.71 -11.89
C GLU A 178 3.24 14.57 -11.38
N PHE A 179 2.79 13.88 -10.33
CA PHE A 179 3.46 12.70 -9.79
C PHE A 179 2.49 11.52 -9.73
N PHE A 180 3.02 10.32 -10.00
CA PHE A 180 2.23 9.10 -9.92
C PHE A 180 3.13 7.89 -9.64
N LEU A 181 2.51 6.82 -9.11
CA LEU A 181 3.20 5.56 -8.86
C LEU A 181 2.87 4.56 -9.97
N VAL A 182 3.89 3.81 -10.39
CA VAL A 182 3.82 2.78 -11.44
C VAL A 182 4.31 1.47 -10.87
N ASP A 183 3.53 0.39 -11.02
CA ASP A 183 3.94 -0.96 -10.58
C ASP A 183 4.99 -1.58 -11.52
N ALA A 184 5.52 -2.75 -11.14
CA ALA A 184 6.48 -3.49 -11.93
C ALA A 184 5.93 -3.94 -13.32
N GLY A 185 4.61 -3.99 -13.47
CA GLY A 185 3.93 -4.29 -14.74
C GLY A 185 3.70 -3.06 -15.63
N GLY A 186 4.17 -1.89 -15.22
CA GLY A 186 4.01 -0.64 -15.99
C GLY A 186 2.65 0.01 -15.84
N ARG A 187 1.83 -0.39 -14.84
CA ARG A 187 0.50 0.18 -14.62
C ARG A 187 0.57 1.32 -13.61
N ILE A 188 -0.14 2.41 -13.86
CA ILE A 188 -0.33 3.48 -12.89
C ILE A 188 -1.22 2.95 -11.75
N VAL A 189 -0.67 2.93 -10.54
CA VAL A 189 -1.33 2.39 -9.34
C VAL A 189 -1.75 3.46 -8.34
N SER A 190 -1.19 4.67 -8.47
CA SER A 190 -1.59 5.85 -7.70
C SER A 190 -1.38 7.11 -8.54
N SER A 191 -2.39 7.99 -8.55
CA SER A 191 -2.37 9.27 -9.28
C SER A 191 -3.41 10.23 -8.71
N SER A 192 -3.17 11.53 -8.82
CA SER A 192 -4.16 12.57 -8.54
C SER A 192 -5.30 12.54 -9.56
N ASP A 193 -5.00 12.26 -10.81
CA ASP A 193 -6.01 11.96 -11.83
C ASP A 193 -6.45 10.48 -11.73
N LYS A 194 -7.59 10.26 -11.11
CA LYS A 194 -8.14 8.91 -10.89
C LYS A 194 -8.52 8.18 -12.20
N ALA A 195 -8.73 8.91 -13.29
CA ALA A 195 -9.00 8.31 -14.59
C ALA A 195 -7.77 7.56 -15.16
N ARG A 196 -6.58 7.89 -14.67
CA ARG A 196 -5.32 7.26 -15.09
C ARG A 196 -5.01 5.96 -14.35
N LEU A 197 -5.72 5.65 -13.26
CA LEU A 197 -5.50 4.42 -12.51
C LEU A 197 -5.73 3.18 -13.39
N GLY A 198 -4.73 2.29 -13.44
CA GLY A 198 -4.74 1.12 -14.30
C GLY A 198 -4.24 1.37 -15.73
N GLU A 199 -3.94 2.62 -16.13
CA GLU A 199 -3.29 2.91 -17.43
C GLU A 199 -1.95 2.17 -17.49
N ASN A 200 -1.72 1.43 -18.59
CA ASN A 200 -0.44 0.78 -18.82
C ASN A 200 0.48 1.69 -19.65
N LEU A 201 1.68 1.91 -19.16
CA LEU A 201 2.68 2.76 -19.78
C LEU A 201 3.63 2.00 -20.71
N GLY A 202 3.49 0.69 -20.87
CA GLY A 202 4.40 -0.16 -21.63
C GLY A 202 4.64 0.29 -23.08
N ASP A 203 3.65 0.90 -23.71
CA ASP A 203 3.74 1.41 -25.09
C ASP A 203 4.24 2.87 -25.20
N LYS A 204 4.56 3.51 -24.07
CA LYS A 204 5.03 4.90 -24.05
C LYS A 204 6.53 4.95 -24.37
N ASN A 205 6.96 5.94 -25.13
CA ASN A 205 8.35 6.11 -25.55
C ASN A 205 9.34 6.42 -24.40
N TYR A 206 8.83 6.75 -23.21
CA TYR A 206 9.60 6.98 -21.98
C TYR A 206 9.59 5.78 -21.03
N TYR A 207 8.87 4.69 -21.34
CA TYR A 207 8.72 3.54 -20.44
C TYR A 207 10.06 2.88 -20.10
N GLU A 208 10.91 2.64 -21.09
CA GLU A 208 12.24 2.08 -20.86
C GLU A 208 13.06 2.97 -19.91
N PHE A 209 12.99 4.29 -20.09
CA PHE A 209 13.69 5.22 -19.21
C PHE A 209 13.21 5.10 -17.76
N ILE A 210 11.90 5.14 -17.52
CA ILE A 210 11.38 5.06 -16.12
C ILE A 210 11.67 3.72 -15.46
N THR A 211 11.88 2.64 -16.21
CA THR A 211 12.18 1.31 -15.67
C THR A 211 13.66 1.05 -15.42
N THR A 212 14.55 1.74 -16.13
CA THR A 212 16.01 1.51 -16.08
C THR A 212 16.78 2.60 -15.35
N HIS A 213 16.23 3.82 -15.25
CA HIS A 213 16.89 4.95 -14.61
C HIS A 213 16.22 5.29 -13.28
N THR A 214 17.01 5.72 -12.32
CA THR A 214 16.53 6.17 -11.01
C THR A 214 17.25 7.43 -10.58
N ASN A 215 16.53 8.38 -10.00
CA ASN A 215 17.02 9.72 -9.61
C ASN A 215 17.53 10.56 -10.78
N GLU A 216 16.99 10.33 -11.96
CA GLU A 216 17.37 11.01 -13.19
C GLU A 216 16.15 11.61 -13.88
N GLY A 217 16.39 12.55 -14.78
CA GLY A 217 15.36 13.19 -15.59
C GLY A 217 15.81 13.35 -17.05
N GLN A 218 14.88 13.12 -17.96
CA GLN A 218 15.07 13.26 -19.38
C GLN A 218 13.85 13.88 -20.06
N ILE A 219 14.07 14.64 -21.14
CA ILE A 219 12.98 15.20 -21.93
C ILE A 219 12.58 14.21 -23.02
N PHE A 220 11.28 13.92 -23.08
CA PHE A 220 10.65 13.09 -24.09
C PHE A 220 9.65 13.91 -24.90
N LYS A 221 9.54 13.64 -26.19
CA LYS A 221 8.50 14.21 -27.04
C LYS A 221 7.27 13.31 -27.00
N ILE A 222 6.16 13.85 -26.50
CA ILE A 222 4.86 13.16 -26.44
C ILE A 222 3.90 13.93 -27.36
N GLY A 223 3.54 13.32 -28.50
CA GLY A 223 2.93 14.08 -29.57
C GLY A 223 3.89 15.16 -30.10
N GLU A 224 3.47 16.41 -30.12
CA GLU A 224 4.30 17.55 -30.52
C GLU A 224 4.99 18.28 -29.36
N MET A 225 4.64 17.94 -28.10
CA MET A 225 5.10 18.65 -26.91
C MET A 225 6.26 17.94 -26.21
N PRO A 226 7.27 18.68 -25.73
CA PRO A 226 8.32 18.15 -24.88
C PRO A 226 7.84 18.03 -23.43
N TYR A 227 8.07 16.87 -22.81
CA TYR A 227 7.79 16.59 -21.42
C TYR A 227 9.07 16.19 -20.69
N LEU A 228 9.31 16.78 -19.53
CA LEU A 228 10.30 16.28 -18.61
C LEU A 228 9.75 15.06 -17.89
N VAL A 229 10.43 13.94 -17.99
CA VAL A 229 10.12 12.71 -17.23
C VAL A 229 11.25 12.46 -16.25
N ILE A 230 10.91 12.27 -14.99
CA ILE A 230 11.81 11.92 -13.90
C ILE A 230 11.34 10.64 -13.23
N SER A 231 12.25 9.82 -12.72
CA SER A 231 11.92 8.53 -12.13
C SER A 231 12.77 8.21 -10.92
N LYS A 232 12.16 7.60 -9.91
CA LYS A 232 12.81 7.05 -8.73
C LYS A 232 12.20 5.69 -8.39
N GLU A 233 13.05 4.69 -8.20
CA GLU A 233 12.62 3.39 -7.69
C GLU A 233 12.21 3.49 -6.22
N TYR A 234 11.08 2.86 -5.90
CA TYR A 234 10.54 2.75 -4.55
C TYR A 234 10.42 1.27 -4.17
N GLU A 235 11.54 0.70 -3.74
CA GLU A 235 11.71 -0.74 -3.51
C GLU A 235 10.71 -1.32 -2.52
N LYS A 236 10.39 -0.59 -1.45
CA LYS A 236 9.49 -1.04 -0.38
C LYS A 236 8.12 -1.51 -0.89
N MET A 237 7.65 -0.94 -1.98
CA MET A 237 6.35 -1.26 -2.59
C MET A 237 6.49 -1.94 -3.94
N GLY A 238 7.69 -2.23 -4.40
CA GLY A 238 7.91 -2.77 -5.74
C GLY A 238 7.37 -1.87 -6.86
N CYS A 239 7.40 -0.56 -6.67
CA CYS A 239 6.89 0.41 -7.63
C CYS A 239 7.91 1.51 -7.93
N ARG A 240 7.56 2.39 -8.87
CA ARG A 240 8.34 3.57 -9.21
C ARG A 240 7.53 4.83 -9.02
N LEU A 241 8.14 5.84 -8.42
CA LEU A 241 7.62 7.19 -8.38
C LEU A 241 8.08 7.91 -9.64
N VAL A 242 7.14 8.40 -10.41
CA VAL A 242 7.36 9.11 -11.66
C VAL A 242 6.80 10.51 -11.56
N GLY A 243 7.58 11.50 -12.03
CA GLY A 243 7.12 12.88 -12.22
C GLY A 243 7.14 13.22 -13.71
N MET A 244 6.13 13.90 -14.20
CA MET A 244 6.00 14.29 -15.59
C MET A 244 5.39 15.68 -15.75
#